data_2b0450e7c49974b06ecc6aa663d8051c
#
_entry.id   2b0450e7c49974b06ecc6aa663d8051c
#
_cell.length_a   1.000
_cell.length_b   1.000
_cell.length_c   1.000
_cell.angle_alpha   90.00
_cell.angle_beta   90.00
_cell.angle_gamma   90.00
#
_symmetry.space_group_name_H-M   'P 1'
#
loop_
_entity.id
_entity.type
_entity.pdbx_description
1 polymer ?
#
loop_
_entity_poly.entity_id
_entity_poly.type
_entity_poly.pdbx_seq_one_letter_code
_entity_poly.pdbx_strand_id
1 'polypeptide(L)'
;IGLVGSEMCIRDRQQTQGQLPDFVKLVEDNGAGVVNISVTKNARTVAVPNFGFPGMDEQGAEIFRRFGFPMPFGGGEQEIPEQRGTGSGFIISTDGLILTNAHVVEGADKIVVRLTDKREFEGKVLGTDKQTDIAVVKIEAKDLPALKMGDSNQLKVGEWVAAIGSPFGLDNTVTAGIVSALSRNLPTAVSYTHLTLPT
;
A
#
# COMPACT_ATOMS: atom_id res chain seq x y z
N ILE A 1 6.27 -9.30 -11.62
CA ILE A 1 6.82 -8.56 -10.47
C ILE A 1 5.62 -8.04 -9.72
N GLY A 2 5.30 -8.68 -8.62
CA GLY A 2 4.27 -8.17 -7.74
C GLY A 2 4.90 -7.19 -6.76
N LEU A 3 4.35 -6.00 -6.65
CA LEU A 3 4.47 -5.23 -5.45
C LEU A 3 3.71 -6.03 -4.39
N VAL A 4 4.42 -6.68 -3.48
CA VAL A 4 3.80 -7.44 -2.40
C VAL A 4 3.74 -6.54 -1.19
N GLY A 5 2.55 -6.05 -0.89
CA GLY A 5 2.36 -5.09 0.17
C GLY A 5 2.97 -3.73 -0.17
N SER A 6 3.32 -2.94 0.82
CA SER A 6 3.95 -1.62 0.69
C SER A 6 5.48 -1.66 0.45
N GLU A 7 6.01 -2.76 -0.07
CA GLU A 7 7.46 -3.00 -0.19
C GLU A 7 7.86 -3.17 -1.66
N MET A 8 8.99 -2.58 -2.03
CA MET A 8 9.57 -2.68 -3.37
C MET A 8 10.80 -3.59 -3.34
N CYS A 9 10.92 -4.49 -4.33
CA CYS A 9 12.11 -5.31 -4.51
C CYS A 9 13.14 -4.61 -5.42
N ILE A 10 14.34 -4.38 -4.92
CA ILE A 10 15.48 -3.82 -5.65
C ILE A 10 16.50 -4.95 -5.87
N ARG A 11 17.00 -5.08 -7.10
CA ARG A 11 18.03 -6.05 -7.46
C ARG A 11 19.40 -5.40 -7.49
N ASP A 12 20.36 -5.95 -6.75
CA ASP A 12 21.77 -5.65 -6.92
C ASP A 12 22.36 -6.49 -8.07
N ARG A 13 22.92 -5.84 -9.09
CA ARG A 13 23.54 -6.50 -10.26
C ARG A 13 25.00 -6.88 -10.08
N GLN A 14 25.65 -6.48 -8.99
CA GLN A 14 27.08 -6.74 -8.77
C GLN A 14 27.33 -8.03 -7.98
N GLN A 15 26.84 -9.17 -8.48
CA GLN A 15 27.28 -10.46 -7.94
C GLN A 15 28.61 -10.86 -8.59
N THR A 16 29.72 -10.56 -7.93
CA THR A 16 30.97 -11.30 -8.07
C THR A 16 30.76 -12.69 -7.45
N GLN A 17 31.08 -13.75 -8.20
CA GLN A 17 30.89 -15.13 -7.76
C GLN A 17 31.46 -15.35 -6.35
N GLY A 18 30.61 -15.68 -5.38
CA GLY A 18 31.00 -16.13 -4.05
C GLY A 18 30.90 -15.10 -2.92
N GLN A 19 30.53 -13.84 -3.16
CA GLN A 19 30.30 -12.87 -2.10
C GLN A 19 28.81 -12.61 -1.88
N LEU A 20 28.41 -12.47 -0.61
CA LEU A 20 27.08 -11.99 -0.25
C LEU A 20 26.90 -10.54 -0.79
N PRO A 21 25.68 -10.18 -1.22
CA PRO A 21 25.39 -8.81 -1.62
C PRO A 21 25.69 -7.83 -0.48
N ASP A 22 26.24 -6.68 -0.81
CA ASP A 22 26.41 -5.58 0.14
C ASP A 22 25.08 -4.84 0.31
N PHE A 23 24.27 -5.31 1.24
CA PHE A 23 22.97 -4.71 1.52
C PHE A 23 23.07 -3.31 2.12
N VAL A 24 24.17 -2.97 2.82
CA VAL A 24 24.39 -1.62 3.36
C VAL A 24 24.52 -0.65 2.20
N LYS A 25 25.41 -0.96 1.28
CA LYS A 25 25.61 -0.13 0.07
C LYS A 25 24.32 -0.04 -0.77
N LEU A 26 23.59 -1.15 -0.91
CA LEU A 26 22.31 -1.16 -1.64
C LEU A 26 21.31 -0.15 -1.05
N VAL A 27 21.22 -0.09 0.27
CA VAL A 27 20.30 0.81 0.99
C VAL A 27 20.79 2.26 0.91
N GLU A 28 22.07 2.51 1.04
CA GLU A 28 22.67 3.84 0.90
C GLU A 28 22.42 4.42 -0.49
N ASP A 29 22.61 3.63 -1.54
CA ASP A 29 22.47 4.05 -2.94
C ASP A 29 20.99 4.24 -3.36
N ASN A 30 20.05 3.50 -2.78
CA ASN A 30 18.67 3.45 -3.25
C ASN A 30 17.64 3.94 -2.23
N GLY A 31 17.97 3.95 -0.95
CA GLY A 31 17.01 4.27 0.12
C GLY A 31 16.41 5.67 0.01
N ALA A 32 17.17 6.64 -0.53
CA ALA A 32 16.66 8.00 -0.75
C ALA A 32 15.53 8.08 -1.78
N GLY A 33 15.42 7.09 -2.68
CA GLY A 33 14.34 6.99 -3.66
C GLY A 33 13.06 6.35 -3.12
N VAL A 34 13.07 5.81 -1.90
CA VAL A 34 11.91 5.23 -1.23
C VAL A 34 11.21 6.32 -0.42
N VAL A 35 9.87 6.34 -0.47
CA VAL A 35 9.06 7.38 0.20
C VAL A 35 7.95 6.76 1.03
N ASN A 36 7.54 7.45 2.08
CA ASN A 36 6.32 7.12 2.80
C ASN A 36 5.13 7.87 2.17
N ILE A 37 4.00 7.18 2.08
CA ILE A 37 2.75 7.74 1.57
C ILE A 37 1.71 7.64 2.67
N SER A 38 1.27 8.78 3.17
CA SER A 38 0.18 8.88 4.13
C SER A 38 -1.08 9.35 3.43
N VAL A 39 -2.18 8.65 3.65
CA VAL A 39 -3.47 8.96 3.06
C VAL A 39 -4.51 9.24 4.13
N THR A 40 -5.37 10.19 3.86
CA THR A 40 -6.51 10.53 4.72
C THR A 40 -7.79 10.39 3.91
N LYS A 41 -8.78 9.71 4.49
CA LYS A 41 -10.16 9.65 4.02
C LYS A 41 -10.99 10.44 5.02
N ASN A 42 -11.60 11.52 4.56
CA ASN A 42 -12.41 12.36 5.42
C ASN A 42 -13.61 11.60 6.00
N ALA A 43 -14.07 12.06 7.14
CA ALA A 43 -15.32 11.57 7.71
C ALA A 43 -16.47 11.74 6.70
N ARG A 44 -17.29 10.72 6.55
CA ARG A 44 -18.44 10.72 5.63
C ARG A 44 -19.67 10.26 6.37
N THR A 45 -20.77 11.01 6.18
CA THR A 45 -22.07 10.57 6.65
C THR A 45 -22.71 9.69 5.59
N VAL A 46 -22.97 8.45 5.94
CA VAL A 46 -23.67 7.50 5.07
C VAL A 46 -25.08 7.31 5.60
N ALA A 47 -26.06 7.62 4.78
CA ALA A 47 -27.44 7.27 5.07
C ALA A 47 -27.60 5.74 5.00
N VAL A 48 -27.85 5.09 6.13
CA VAL A 48 -28.15 3.66 6.16
C VAL A 48 -29.59 3.49 5.70
N PRO A 49 -29.84 2.76 4.60
CA PRO A 49 -31.20 2.50 4.15
C PRO A 49 -31.98 1.82 5.27
N ASN A 50 -33.16 2.37 5.56
CA ASN A 50 -34.08 1.75 6.52
C ASN A 50 -34.65 0.47 5.87
N PHE A 51 -34.04 -0.68 6.16
CA PHE A 51 -34.61 -1.98 5.81
C PHE A 51 -35.75 -2.29 6.78
N GLY A 52 -36.88 -1.58 6.62
CA GLY A 52 -38.13 -1.96 7.26
C GLY A 52 -38.59 -3.32 6.71
N PHE A 53 -38.75 -4.31 7.57
CA PHE A 53 -39.49 -5.51 7.18
C PHE A 53 -40.92 -5.10 6.90
N PRO A 54 -41.48 -5.38 5.69
CA PRO A 54 -42.88 -5.12 5.41
C PRO A 54 -43.76 -5.96 6.37
N GLY A 55 -44.48 -5.30 7.29
CA GLY A 55 -45.37 -5.94 8.22
C GLY A 55 -44.99 -5.95 9.69
N MET A 56 -43.89 -5.30 10.08
CA MET A 56 -43.53 -5.13 11.47
C MET A 56 -44.01 -3.75 11.94
N ASP A 57 -45.01 -3.74 12.81
CA ASP A 57 -45.53 -2.53 13.47
C ASP A 57 -44.62 -2.10 14.62
N GLU A 58 -44.83 -0.89 15.15
CA GLU A 58 -44.06 -0.33 16.27
C GLU A 58 -44.02 -1.25 17.47
N GLN A 59 -45.05 -2.06 17.69
CA GLN A 59 -45.13 -3.00 18.82
C GLN A 59 -44.18 -4.19 18.63
N GLY A 60 -43.97 -4.66 17.42
CA GLY A 60 -42.99 -5.70 17.10
C GLY A 60 -41.55 -5.24 17.34
N ALA A 61 -41.26 -4.00 17.00
CA ALA A 61 -39.92 -3.42 17.22
C ALA A 61 -39.56 -3.27 18.73
N GLU A 62 -40.56 -2.95 19.60
CA GLU A 62 -40.33 -2.86 21.03
C GLU A 62 -40.06 -4.21 21.68
N ILE A 63 -40.66 -5.28 21.20
CA ILE A 63 -40.43 -6.63 21.69
C ILE A 63 -38.99 -7.05 21.44
N PHE A 64 -38.45 -6.81 20.25
CA PHE A 64 -37.06 -7.13 19.91
C PHE A 64 -36.03 -6.29 20.71
N ARG A 65 -36.34 -5.00 20.96
CA ARG A 65 -35.52 -4.17 21.88
C ARG A 65 -35.44 -4.77 23.29
N ARG A 66 -36.53 -5.30 23.79
CA ARG A 66 -36.65 -5.86 25.14
C ARG A 66 -35.83 -7.16 25.30
N PHE A 67 -35.63 -7.90 24.19
CA PHE A 67 -34.86 -9.15 24.17
C PHE A 67 -33.37 -8.94 23.87
N GLY A 68 -32.89 -7.68 23.76
CA GLY A 68 -31.45 -7.37 23.61
C GLY A 68 -30.86 -7.77 22.26
N PHE A 69 -31.68 -8.01 21.24
CA PHE A 69 -31.18 -8.18 19.89
C PHE A 69 -30.79 -6.82 19.32
N PRO A 70 -29.52 -6.63 18.86
CA PRO A 70 -29.14 -5.41 18.16
C PRO A 70 -29.91 -5.38 16.84
N MET A 71 -30.97 -4.59 16.79
CA MET A 71 -31.76 -4.39 15.59
C MET A 71 -31.01 -3.44 14.66
N PRO A 72 -30.82 -3.79 13.39
CA PRO A 72 -30.39 -2.84 12.37
C PRO A 72 -31.54 -1.93 11.91
N PHE A 73 -32.43 -1.56 12.85
CA PHE A 73 -33.59 -0.71 12.62
C PHE A 73 -33.36 0.67 13.23
N GLY A 74 -32.73 1.46 12.46
CA GLY A 74 -32.61 2.86 12.69
C GLY A 74 -32.06 3.45 11.42
N GLY A 75 -32.91 3.84 10.51
CA GLY A 75 -32.53 4.75 9.44
C GLY A 75 -31.93 5.97 10.14
N GLY A 76 -30.62 6.01 10.25
CA GLY A 76 -29.84 7.06 10.88
C GLY A 76 -28.66 7.37 9.99
N GLU A 77 -28.22 8.58 10.03
CA GLU A 77 -26.95 8.98 9.47
C GLU A 77 -25.84 8.33 10.33
N GLN A 78 -25.08 7.42 9.73
CA GLN A 78 -23.91 6.85 10.39
C GLN A 78 -22.68 7.65 9.94
N GLU A 79 -22.06 8.33 10.86
CA GLU A 79 -20.79 9.01 10.61
C GLU A 79 -19.68 7.96 10.59
N ILE A 80 -19.06 7.80 9.42
CA ILE A 80 -17.80 7.06 9.30
C ILE A 80 -16.70 8.03 9.70
N PRO A 81 -15.93 7.77 10.76
CA PRO A 81 -14.87 8.67 11.20
C PRO A 81 -13.76 8.79 10.15
N GLU A 82 -12.96 9.83 10.26
CA GLU A 82 -11.75 10.00 9.46
C GLU A 82 -10.87 8.75 9.56
N GLN A 83 -10.47 8.23 8.42
CA GLN A 83 -9.56 7.08 8.33
C GLN A 83 -8.22 7.53 7.78
N ARG A 84 -7.16 7.07 8.42
CA ARG A 84 -5.78 7.30 7.98
C ARG A 84 -5.14 5.98 7.61
N GLY A 85 -4.48 5.96 6.47
CA GLY A 85 -3.68 4.85 5.99
C GLY A 85 -2.25 5.28 5.73
N THR A 86 -1.35 4.33 5.68
CA THR A 86 0.04 4.59 5.30
C THR A 86 0.54 3.46 4.42
N GLY A 87 1.46 3.79 3.53
CA GLY A 87 2.12 2.86 2.64
C GLY A 87 3.48 3.37 2.21
N SER A 88 4.16 2.59 1.39
CA SER A 88 5.43 2.97 0.79
C SER A 88 5.27 3.17 -0.71
N GLY A 89 6.14 3.99 -1.27
CA GLY A 89 6.26 4.18 -2.71
C GLY A 89 7.71 4.41 -3.09
N PHE A 90 7.96 4.56 -4.37
CA PHE A 90 9.30 4.87 -4.86
C PHE A 90 9.27 5.83 -6.05
N ILE A 91 10.28 6.68 -6.07
CA ILE A 91 10.44 7.73 -7.06
C ILE A 91 10.98 7.11 -8.35
N ILE A 92 10.28 7.31 -9.47
CA ILE A 92 10.69 6.81 -10.79
C ILE A 92 11.19 7.91 -11.73
N SER A 93 10.99 9.17 -11.35
CA SER A 93 11.44 10.31 -12.16
C SER A 93 11.88 11.46 -11.27
N THR A 94 12.90 12.19 -11.71
CA THR A 94 13.46 13.34 -10.99
C THR A 94 12.50 14.51 -10.84
N ASP A 95 11.42 14.54 -11.62
CA ASP A 95 10.35 15.55 -11.59
C ASP A 95 9.19 15.20 -10.67
N GLY A 96 9.26 14.08 -9.90
CA GLY A 96 8.31 13.76 -8.86
C GLY A 96 7.23 12.74 -9.22
N LEU A 97 7.47 11.85 -10.18
CA LEU A 97 6.61 10.68 -10.39
C LEU A 97 6.99 9.58 -9.39
N ILE A 98 5.97 9.02 -8.73
CA ILE A 98 6.10 8.01 -7.69
C ILE A 98 5.18 6.84 -8.05
N LEU A 99 5.71 5.63 -7.94
CA LEU A 99 4.90 4.40 -7.99
C LEU A 99 4.58 3.92 -6.58
N THR A 100 3.35 3.46 -6.40
CA THR A 100 2.86 2.81 -5.18
C THR A 100 1.76 1.81 -5.53
N ASN A 101 1.20 1.13 -4.53
CA ASN A 101 0.06 0.25 -4.74
C ASN A 101 -1.25 1.03 -4.89
N ALA A 102 -2.15 0.54 -5.75
CA ALA A 102 -3.44 1.16 -5.97
C ALA A 102 -4.31 1.16 -4.69
N HIS A 103 -4.27 0.06 -3.92
CA HIS A 103 -5.03 -0.04 -2.66
C HIS A 103 -4.58 1.00 -1.61
N VAL A 104 -3.33 1.48 -1.64
CA VAL A 104 -2.84 2.53 -0.72
C VAL A 104 -3.55 3.85 -0.95
N VAL A 105 -3.76 4.24 -2.21
CA VAL A 105 -4.34 5.53 -2.59
C VAL A 105 -5.84 5.46 -2.88
N GLU A 106 -6.44 4.28 -2.86
CA GLU A 106 -7.85 4.08 -3.19
C GLU A 106 -8.77 4.82 -2.23
N GLY A 107 -9.59 5.71 -2.77
CA GLY A 107 -10.57 6.50 -2.00
C GLY A 107 -9.94 7.52 -1.04
N ALA A 108 -8.67 7.86 -1.22
CA ALA A 108 -8.01 8.91 -0.45
C ALA A 108 -8.50 10.28 -0.89
N ASP A 109 -8.89 11.12 0.08
CA ASP A 109 -9.24 12.53 -0.15
C ASP A 109 -7.99 13.43 -0.11
N LYS A 110 -6.99 13.02 0.68
CA LYS A 110 -5.70 13.70 0.77
C LYS A 110 -4.56 12.69 0.79
N ILE A 111 -3.51 12.98 0.05
CA ILE A 111 -2.29 12.18 -0.03
C ILE A 111 -1.10 13.07 0.33
N VAL A 112 -0.30 12.64 1.28
CA VAL A 112 0.94 13.30 1.68
C VAL A 112 2.08 12.31 1.45
N VAL A 113 3.05 12.72 0.66
CA VAL A 113 4.27 11.99 0.40
C VAL A 113 5.40 12.58 1.23
N ARG A 114 6.02 11.75 2.06
CA ARG A 114 7.16 12.13 2.89
C ARG A 114 8.42 11.44 2.40
N LEU A 115 9.42 12.25 2.10
CA LEU A 115 10.74 11.80 1.68
C LEU A 115 11.60 11.38 2.89
N THR A 116 12.70 10.68 2.63
CA THR A 116 13.69 10.29 3.66
C THR A 116 14.36 11.50 4.34
N ASP A 117 14.48 12.62 3.64
CA ASP A 117 14.98 13.89 4.20
C ASP A 117 13.91 14.66 5.01
N LYS A 118 12.76 14.03 5.27
CA LYS A 118 11.61 14.55 6.04
C LYS A 118 10.83 15.67 5.36
N ARG A 119 11.13 16.03 4.11
CA ARG A 119 10.27 16.93 3.32
C ARG A 119 8.95 16.23 3.01
N GLU A 120 7.87 16.99 3.11
CA GLU A 120 6.52 16.51 2.81
C GLU A 120 5.94 17.26 1.62
N PHE A 121 5.27 16.54 0.76
CA PHE A 121 4.63 17.08 -0.44
C PHE A 121 3.21 16.55 -0.55
N GLU A 122 2.32 17.38 -1.04
CA GLU A 122 0.98 16.91 -1.41
C GLU A 122 1.07 16.10 -2.71
N GLY A 123 0.53 14.88 -2.69
CA GLY A 123 0.53 13.95 -3.81
C GLY A 123 -0.80 14.01 -4.57
N LYS A 124 -0.72 13.99 -5.90
CA LYS A 124 -1.87 13.87 -6.79
C LYS A 124 -1.82 12.55 -7.55
N VAL A 125 -2.87 11.75 -7.45
CA VAL A 125 -2.99 10.50 -8.22
C VAL A 125 -3.18 10.85 -9.71
N LEU A 126 -2.28 10.37 -10.55
CA LEU A 126 -2.39 10.50 -12.01
C LEU A 126 -3.15 9.34 -12.64
N GLY A 127 -3.02 8.15 -12.06
CA GLY A 127 -3.70 6.96 -12.54
C GLY A 127 -3.54 5.80 -11.58
N THR A 128 -4.49 4.87 -11.67
CA THR A 128 -4.48 3.62 -10.89
C THR A 128 -4.90 2.47 -11.78
N ASP A 129 -4.25 1.34 -11.61
CA ASP A 129 -4.67 0.06 -12.17
C ASP A 129 -4.95 -0.93 -11.03
N LYS A 130 -6.22 -1.24 -10.83
CA LYS A 130 -6.66 -2.17 -9.78
C LYS A 130 -6.29 -3.63 -10.09
N GLN A 131 -6.14 -3.97 -11.35
CA GLN A 131 -5.81 -5.33 -11.77
C GLN A 131 -4.38 -5.71 -11.42
N THR A 132 -3.46 -4.77 -11.60
CA THR A 132 -2.05 -4.93 -11.25
C THR A 132 -1.69 -4.38 -9.88
N ASP A 133 -2.65 -3.73 -9.21
CA ASP A 133 -2.47 -3.02 -7.94
C ASP A 133 -1.36 -1.96 -7.99
N ILE A 134 -1.32 -1.19 -9.08
CA ILE A 134 -0.33 -0.12 -9.28
C ILE A 134 -1.03 1.24 -9.33
N ALA A 135 -0.42 2.23 -8.70
CA ALA A 135 -0.81 3.63 -8.80
C ALA A 135 0.39 4.53 -9.08
N VAL A 136 0.15 5.60 -9.84
CA VAL A 136 1.11 6.67 -10.09
C VAL A 136 0.66 7.91 -9.37
N VAL A 137 1.54 8.43 -8.51
CA VAL A 137 1.34 9.67 -7.75
C VAL A 137 2.36 10.70 -8.23
N LYS A 138 1.92 11.94 -8.43
CA LYS A 138 2.77 13.09 -8.77
C LYS A 138 2.89 14.01 -7.57
N ILE A 139 4.11 14.45 -7.30
CA ILE A 139 4.42 15.54 -6.37
C ILE A 139 5.10 16.69 -7.10
N GLU A 140 4.93 17.91 -6.61
CA GLU A 140 5.58 19.10 -7.16
C GLU A 140 6.96 19.27 -6.51
N ALA A 141 7.94 18.53 -7.02
CA ALA A 141 9.32 18.56 -6.57
C ALA A 141 10.27 18.35 -7.75
N LYS A 142 11.52 18.76 -7.63
CA LYS A 142 12.58 18.62 -8.65
C LYS A 142 13.83 17.99 -8.02
N ASP A 143 14.68 17.51 -8.90
CA ASP A 143 15.98 16.95 -8.53
C ASP A 143 15.87 15.81 -7.49
N LEU A 144 14.85 14.98 -7.64
CA LEU A 144 14.62 13.84 -6.76
C LEU A 144 15.47 12.63 -7.17
N PRO A 145 15.89 11.80 -6.19
CA PRO A 145 16.63 10.57 -6.46
C PRO A 145 15.71 9.51 -7.07
N ALA A 146 15.67 9.43 -8.39
CA ALA A 146 14.86 8.47 -9.12
C ALA A 146 15.52 7.09 -9.15
N LEU A 147 14.76 6.04 -8.83
CA LEU A 147 15.18 4.65 -8.91
C LEU A 147 15.06 4.12 -10.35
N LYS A 148 16.02 3.27 -10.73
CA LYS A 148 16.00 2.64 -12.04
C LYS A 148 15.12 1.39 -12.04
N MET A 149 14.20 1.31 -13.00
CA MET A 149 13.41 0.11 -13.21
C MET A 149 14.29 -1.01 -13.76
N GLY A 150 14.22 -2.18 -13.14
CA GLY A 150 14.90 -3.39 -13.60
C GLY A 150 14.06 -4.17 -14.63
N ASP A 151 14.71 -5.11 -15.32
CA ASP A 151 14.04 -6.05 -16.22
C ASP A 151 13.77 -7.36 -15.50
N SER A 152 12.50 -7.63 -15.21
CA SER A 152 12.05 -8.83 -14.50
C SER A 152 12.27 -10.13 -15.28
N ASN A 153 12.38 -10.06 -16.61
CA ASN A 153 12.62 -11.25 -17.42
C ASN A 153 14.01 -11.85 -17.21
N GLN A 154 14.91 -11.07 -16.63
CA GLN A 154 16.29 -11.51 -16.32
C GLN A 154 16.43 -12.11 -14.92
N LEU A 155 15.38 -12.07 -14.10
CA LEU A 155 15.40 -12.66 -12.76
C LEU A 155 15.47 -14.18 -12.84
N LYS A 156 16.25 -14.78 -11.93
CA LYS A 156 16.38 -16.24 -11.78
C LYS A 156 16.01 -16.66 -10.36
N VAL A 157 15.42 -17.83 -10.23
CA VAL A 157 15.20 -18.46 -8.92
C VAL A 157 16.54 -18.63 -8.22
N GLY A 158 16.59 -18.29 -6.93
CA GLY A 158 17.81 -18.30 -6.12
C GLY A 158 18.60 -16.98 -6.10
N GLU A 159 18.27 -15.99 -6.94
CA GLU A 159 18.91 -14.67 -6.87
C GLU A 159 18.50 -13.92 -5.61
N TRP A 160 19.45 -13.16 -5.04
CA TRP A 160 19.21 -12.28 -3.90
C TRP A 160 18.30 -11.12 -4.30
N VAL A 161 17.37 -10.79 -3.42
CA VAL A 161 16.49 -9.63 -3.52
C VAL A 161 16.41 -8.94 -2.18
N ALA A 162 16.17 -7.64 -2.18
CA ALA A 162 15.86 -6.87 -0.99
C ALA A 162 14.54 -6.13 -1.18
N ALA A 163 13.71 -6.14 -0.15
CA ALA A 163 12.52 -5.30 -0.07
C ALA A 163 12.85 -4.10 0.81
N ILE A 164 12.60 -2.90 0.30
CA ILE A 164 12.82 -1.64 1.02
C ILE A 164 11.51 -0.89 1.07
N GLY A 165 11.10 -0.47 2.27
CA GLY A 165 9.89 0.30 2.48
C GLY A 165 10.02 1.29 3.61
N SER A 166 9.02 2.18 3.77
CA SER A 166 8.90 3.14 4.85
C SER A 166 7.50 3.06 5.48
N PRO A 167 7.13 1.90 6.06
CA PRO A 167 5.73 1.59 6.38
C PRO A 167 5.10 2.48 7.46
N PHE A 168 5.85 3.12 8.31
CA PHE A 168 5.29 3.95 9.39
C PHE A 168 5.81 5.39 9.39
N GLY A 169 6.32 5.86 8.26
CA GLY A 169 6.95 7.19 8.16
C GLY A 169 8.24 7.31 8.96
N LEU A 170 8.77 6.18 9.41
CA LEU A 170 10.07 6.01 10.03
C LEU A 170 11.14 5.81 8.95
N ASP A 171 12.37 5.65 9.39
CA ASP A 171 13.49 5.33 8.50
C ASP A 171 13.21 4.04 7.70
N ASN A 172 13.88 3.89 6.56
CA ASN A 172 13.68 2.75 5.67
C ASN A 172 13.82 1.41 6.40
N THR A 173 12.82 0.56 6.25
CA THR A 173 12.86 -0.83 6.69
C THR A 173 13.33 -1.69 5.53
N VAL A 174 14.29 -2.57 5.79
CA VAL A 174 14.92 -3.42 4.76
C VAL A 174 14.79 -4.88 5.15
N THR A 175 14.36 -5.69 4.21
CA THR A 175 14.29 -7.15 4.35
C THR A 175 14.98 -7.78 3.14
N ALA A 176 15.82 -8.78 3.36
CA ALA A 176 16.51 -9.51 2.29
C ALA A 176 16.01 -10.94 2.17
N GLY A 177 16.04 -11.48 0.97
CA GLY A 177 15.64 -12.85 0.67
C GLY A 177 16.12 -13.29 -0.69
N ILE A 178 15.59 -14.41 -1.17
CA ILE A 178 15.88 -14.91 -2.50
C ILE A 178 14.59 -15.06 -3.32
N VAL A 179 14.73 -15.01 -4.63
CA VAL A 179 13.62 -15.34 -5.55
C VAL A 179 13.31 -16.84 -5.42
N SER A 180 12.18 -17.16 -4.81
CA SER A 180 11.77 -18.56 -4.59
C SER A 180 11.08 -19.17 -5.81
N ALA A 181 10.38 -18.38 -6.61
CA ALA A 181 9.69 -18.79 -7.83
C ALA A 181 9.44 -17.59 -8.75
N LEU A 182 9.29 -17.86 -10.04
CA LEU A 182 8.88 -16.90 -11.05
C LEU A 182 7.47 -17.25 -11.55
N SER A 183 6.67 -16.22 -11.85
CA SER A 183 5.37 -16.33 -12.55
C SER A 183 4.40 -17.36 -11.94
N ARG A 184 4.15 -17.28 -10.63
CA ARG A 184 3.05 -18.03 -10.02
C ARG A 184 1.74 -17.26 -10.19
N ASN A 185 0.80 -17.84 -10.93
CA ASN A 185 -0.57 -17.36 -10.95
C ASN A 185 -1.23 -17.73 -9.61
N LEU A 186 -1.45 -16.76 -8.76
CA LEU A 186 -2.29 -16.95 -7.58
C LEU A 186 -3.76 -16.83 -8.03
N PRO A 187 -4.63 -17.78 -7.66
CA PRO A 187 -6.05 -17.61 -7.92
C PRO A 187 -6.53 -16.34 -7.21
N THR A 188 -7.21 -15.49 -7.94
CA THR A 188 -7.63 -14.12 -7.59
C THR A 188 -8.53 -13.99 -6.35
N ALA A 189 -8.77 -15.06 -5.63
CA ALA A 189 -9.67 -15.09 -4.47
C ALA A 189 -8.96 -14.95 -3.10
N VAL A 190 -7.64 -14.81 -3.06
CA VAL A 190 -6.92 -14.68 -1.77
C VAL A 190 -6.03 -13.46 -1.81
N SER A 191 -6.58 -12.40 -1.32
CA SER A 191 -5.99 -11.06 -1.31
C SER A 191 -4.94 -10.82 -0.23
N TYR A 192 -4.37 -11.79 0.44
CA TYR A 192 -3.28 -11.58 1.40
C TYR A 192 -2.50 -12.87 1.60
N THR A 193 -1.44 -13.08 0.82
CA THR A 193 -0.43 -14.04 1.23
C THR A 193 0.58 -13.34 2.12
N HIS A 194 0.47 -13.55 3.42
CA HIS A 194 1.58 -13.31 4.31
C HIS A 194 2.70 -14.29 3.94
N LEU A 195 3.79 -13.78 3.39
CA LEU A 195 5.05 -14.50 3.38
C LEU A 195 5.57 -14.49 4.82
N THR A 196 5.18 -15.49 5.61
CA THR A 196 5.84 -15.77 6.87
C THR A 196 7.16 -16.43 6.52
N LEU A 197 8.26 -15.73 6.77
CA LEU A 197 9.57 -16.36 6.82
C LEU A 197 9.55 -17.35 8.00
N PRO A 198 9.95 -18.61 7.83
CA PRO A 198 10.16 -19.48 8.96
C PRO A 198 11.31 -18.92 9.81
N THR A 199 11.04 -18.71 11.09
CA THR A 199 12.06 -18.42 12.12
C THR A 199 12.98 -19.61 12.32
#